data_b95d3db073a5ad982f60c0bb6ab557ce
#
_entry.id   b95d3db073a5ad982f60c0bb6ab557ce
#
_cell.length_a   1.000
_cell.length_b   1.000
_cell.length_c   1.000
_cell.angle_alpha   90.00
_cell.angle_beta   90.00
_cell.angle_gamma   90.00
#
_symmetry.space_group_name_H-M   'P 1'
#
loop_
_entity.id
_entity.type
_entity.pdbx_description
1 polymer ?
#
loop_
_entity_poly.entity_id
_entity_poly.type
_entity_poly.pdbx_seq_one_letter_code
_entity_poly.pdbx_strand_id
1 'polypeptide(L)'
;MSTVTEDSANGNRIAPENPVAAPTQPIQPPPEPMSPARAAIYMASSLLLFLTQGLGMNLLNANIYQLQGSLSATTSEIAWLSAAYIAPYASMSIALFKIRMQYGLRRFAELSIVCFVLASVLNIFVSDLHSATVVRFLSGMAAAPLSTLGFLYMLEAFPAARKLSVGLSLALMNTTLSAPIARIISPPLMDLGGWHALYTFEMGLALMALPVVYLLPLTPPPRANVIQKMDILSYLLLAIGFGCLAVFLTLGRLYWWFEVPWLGVLLAGSIAALTLMVVLELPRKMPLIDLRWVFSRENMHMAGILLLFRVVSSEQTTTAANFYMQLGLINDQTQTMYTIILLASIAGGLVCTVLMLTRYVETAHVLALVLIACGAFLDSQSTSLTRPEQMYLSQAMVAAGAAMFLPPVMSKGFATALAKGAPFLVNFLVIFLFTQSIGALVAQAALGTFVTLREKFHSNVLVEHILLTNPFVAQRVSQLSGSYGKVITDKSLLNAEGLQLLGQQVTREANVLAYNDAFLVISVASAIGLVLLLGHLTWRRFVPHTAAAPAVATPS
;
A
#
# COMPACT_ATOMS: atom_id res chain seq x y z
N MET A 1 12.46 -65.34 73.39
CA MET A 1 13.07 -64.43 74.37
C MET A 1 13.33 -63.14 73.63
N SER A 2 12.50 -62.21 73.98
CA SER A 2 12.73 -60.76 74.19
C SER A 2 13.35 -59.99 72.97
N THR A 3 12.88 -58.83 72.61
CA THR A 3 11.98 -57.78 73.11
C THR A 3 11.66 -56.84 71.99
N VAL A 4 10.44 -56.40 72.06
CA VAL A 4 9.84 -55.30 71.19
C VAL A 4 10.50 -53.96 71.57
N THR A 5 10.78 -53.12 70.62
CA THR A 5 10.72 -51.66 70.81
C THR A 5 10.08 -51.00 69.59
N GLU A 6 8.90 -50.43 69.82
CA GLU A 6 8.25 -49.46 68.99
C GLU A 6 9.08 -48.20 68.91
N ASP A 7 9.18 -47.66 67.69
CA ASP A 7 9.61 -46.28 67.50
C ASP A 7 8.62 -45.56 66.60
N SER A 8 8.02 -44.52 67.17
CA SER A 8 6.94 -43.74 66.63
C SER A 8 7.42 -42.77 65.54
N ALA A 9 7.08 -43.03 64.27
CA ALA A 9 7.30 -42.12 63.20
C ALA A 9 6.25 -41.00 63.19
N ASN A 10 6.68 -39.81 63.54
CA ASN A 10 5.91 -38.56 63.51
C ASN A 10 5.74 -38.08 62.07
N GLY A 11 4.60 -38.38 61.43
CA GLY A 11 4.29 -37.98 60.08
C GLY A 11 3.89 -36.50 60.01
N ASN A 12 4.82 -35.67 59.64
CA ASN A 12 4.58 -34.26 59.34
C ASN A 12 3.86 -34.15 57.99
N ARG A 13 2.53 -34.12 57.98
CA ARG A 13 1.70 -33.82 56.81
C ARG A 13 1.86 -32.33 56.48
N ILE A 14 2.68 -32.01 55.46
CA ILE A 14 2.68 -30.70 54.82
C ILE A 14 1.33 -30.55 54.14
N ALA A 15 0.49 -29.64 54.64
CA ALA A 15 -0.73 -29.25 53.98
C ALA A 15 -0.40 -28.62 52.61
N PRO A 16 -1.17 -28.86 51.53
CA PRO A 16 -0.93 -28.23 50.25
C PRO A 16 -1.12 -26.70 50.40
N GLU A 17 -0.04 -25.96 50.16
CA GLU A 17 -0.12 -24.50 50.01
C GLU A 17 -1.19 -24.16 48.97
N ASN A 18 -2.21 -23.47 49.35
CA ASN A 18 -3.17 -22.87 48.44
C ASN A 18 -2.38 -21.95 47.45
N PRO A 19 -2.58 -22.07 46.13
CA PRO A 19 -1.97 -21.15 45.21
C PRO A 19 -2.41 -19.73 45.58
N VAL A 20 -1.46 -18.89 45.94
CA VAL A 20 -1.64 -17.46 46.19
C VAL A 20 -2.38 -16.89 44.98
N ALA A 21 -3.64 -16.52 45.16
CA ALA A 21 -4.43 -15.85 44.12
C ALA A 21 -3.63 -14.62 43.66
N ALA A 22 -3.27 -14.59 42.38
CA ALA A 22 -2.67 -13.42 41.79
C ALA A 22 -3.53 -12.20 42.09
N PRO A 23 -2.96 -11.05 42.46
CA PRO A 23 -3.72 -9.88 42.82
C PRO A 23 -4.64 -9.52 41.64
N THR A 24 -5.95 -9.65 41.85
CA THR A 24 -6.99 -9.19 40.94
C THR A 24 -6.79 -7.67 40.78
N GLN A 25 -6.22 -7.28 39.63
CA GLN A 25 -6.18 -5.86 39.26
C GLN A 25 -7.61 -5.33 39.32
N PRO A 26 -7.87 -4.20 39.97
CA PRO A 26 -9.20 -3.62 40.01
C PRO A 26 -9.69 -3.45 38.57
N ILE A 27 -10.86 -4.00 38.27
CA ILE A 27 -11.53 -3.84 36.98
C ILE A 27 -11.71 -2.33 36.79
N GLN A 28 -10.84 -1.73 35.97
CA GLN A 28 -11.03 -0.33 35.62
C GLN A 28 -12.36 -0.19 34.91
N PRO A 29 -13.23 0.75 35.34
CA PRO A 29 -14.48 0.98 34.64
C PRO A 29 -14.18 1.24 33.15
N PRO A 30 -15.06 0.76 32.25
CA PRO A 30 -14.88 1.01 30.82
C PRO A 30 -14.70 2.52 30.60
N PRO A 31 -13.73 2.96 29.79
CA PRO A 31 -13.48 4.36 29.57
C PRO A 31 -14.76 5.03 29.07
N GLU A 32 -15.12 6.17 29.67
CA GLU A 32 -16.30 6.94 29.28
C GLU A 32 -16.28 7.23 27.77
N PRO A 33 -17.41 7.15 27.08
CA PRO A 33 -17.49 7.43 25.67
C PRO A 33 -17.04 8.87 25.42
N MET A 34 -16.08 9.05 24.51
CA MET A 34 -15.55 10.35 24.14
C MET A 34 -16.68 11.27 23.63
N SER A 35 -16.66 12.56 24.00
CA SER A 35 -17.65 13.51 23.48
C SER A 35 -17.59 13.58 21.94
N PRO A 36 -18.73 13.78 21.25
CA PRO A 36 -18.76 13.82 19.77
C PRO A 36 -17.80 14.85 19.16
N ALA A 37 -17.66 16.02 19.79
CA ALA A 37 -16.74 17.06 19.35
C ALA A 37 -15.27 16.59 19.43
N ARG A 38 -14.90 15.94 20.54
CA ARG A 38 -13.54 15.41 20.72
C ARG A 38 -13.28 14.25 19.74
N ALA A 39 -14.24 13.38 19.51
CA ALA A 39 -14.11 12.32 18.52
C ALA A 39 -13.90 12.88 17.10
N ALA A 40 -14.63 13.94 16.72
CA ALA A 40 -14.44 14.62 15.44
C ALA A 40 -13.02 15.21 15.29
N ILE A 41 -12.45 15.79 16.36
CA ILE A 41 -11.08 16.29 16.36
C ILE A 41 -10.09 15.14 16.13
N TYR A 42 -10.25 13.99 16.79
CA TYR A 42 -9.40 12.81 16.58
C TYR A 42 -9.52 12.25 15.16
N MET A 43 -10.72 12.24 14.58
CA MET A 43 -10.94 11.84 13.19
C MET A 43 -10.26 12.79 12.20
N ALA A 44 -10.40 14.11 12.40
CA ALA A 44 -9.73 15.12 11.59
C ALA A 44 -8.20 15.03 11.70
N SER A 45 -7.69 14.76 12.90
CA SER A 45 -6.26 14.53 13.16
C SER A 45 -5.74 13.29 12.43
N SER A 46 -6.51 12.21 12.41
CA SER A 46 -6.20 11.01 11.65
C SER A 46 -6.11 11.33 10.14
N LEU A 47 -7.09 12.04 9.61
CA LEU A 47 -7.09 12.46 8.20
C LEU A 47 -5.85 13.31 7.88
N LEU A 48 -5.55 14.30 8.72
CA LEU A 48 -4.35 15.15 8.56
C LEU A 48 -3.07 14.33 8.51
N LEU A 49 -2.89 13.37 9.44
CA LEU A 49 -1.70 12.51 9.49
C LEU A 49 -1.58 11.61 8.26
N PHE A 50 -2.69 11.03 7.79
CA PHE A 50 -2.70 10.24 6.56
C PHE A 50 -2.41 11.08 5.32
N LEU A 51 -2.96 12.29 5.24
CA LEU A 51 -2.67 13.22 4.15
C LEU A 51 -1.20 13.68 4.19
N THR A 52 -0.69 14.04 5.35
CA THR A 52 0.72 14.46 5.51
C THR A 52 1.67 13.38 5.03
N GLN A 53 1.47 12.14 5.45
CA GLN A 53 2.30 11.00 5.02
C GLN A 53 2.06 10.64 3.55
N GLY A 54 0.78 10.57 3.14
CA GLY A 54 0.41 10.10 1.80
C GLY A 54 0.75 11.11 0.70
N LEU A 55 0.62 12.42 0.95
CA LEU A 55 0.99 13.46 -0.01
C LEU A 55 2.50 13.54 -0.19
N GLY A 56 3.30 13.34 0.84
CA GLY A 56 4.76 13.27 0.74
C GLY A 56 5.25 12.24 -0.29
N MET A 57 4.53 11.15 -0.48
CA MET A 57 4.82 10.16 -1.51
C MET A 57 4.14 10.49 -2.85
N ASN A 58 2.86 10.84 -2.82
CA ASN A 58 2.04 10.92 -4.04
C ASN A 58 2.25 12.21 -4.84
N LEU A 59 2.64 13.33 -4.20
CA LEU A 59 2.96 14.58 -4.91
C LEU A 59 4.15 14.40 -5.87
N LEU A 60 5.19 13.69 -5.42
CA LEU A 60 6.33 13.37 -6.29
C LEU A 60 5.90 12.47 -7.45
N ASN A 61 5.18 11.39 -7.15
CA ASN A 61 4.75 10.44 -8.18
C ASN A 61 3.78 11.06 -9.20
N ALA A 62 2.94 12.02 -8.77
CA ALA A 62 2.04 12.75 -9.66
C ALA A 62 2.77 13.70 -10.62
N ASN A 63 3.98 14.17 -10.28
CA ASN A 63 4.71 15.18 -11.02
C ASN A 63 6.09 14.70 -11.51
N ILE A 64 6.27 13.39 -11.66
CA ILE A 64 7.59 12.79 -11.94
C ILE A 64 8.24 13.33 -13.21
N TYR A 65 7.47 13.65 -14.25
CA TYR A 65 7.97 14.20 -15.51
C TYR A 65 8.39 15.68 -15.40
N GLN A 66 7.65 16.48 -14.63
CA GLN A 66 8.03 17.87 -14.37
C GLN A 66 9.30 17.93 -13.51
N LEU A 67 9.39 17.03 -12.51
CA LEU A 67 10.60 16.88 -11.70
C LEU A 67 11.78 16.39 -12.51
N GLN A 68 11.58 15.48 -13.47
CA GLN A 68 12.60 15.02 -14.40
C GLN A 68 13.19 16.18 -15.18
N GLY A 69 12.36 17.07 -15.73
CA GLY A 69 12.80 18.26 -16.44
C GLY A 69 13.58 19.25 -15.54
N SER A 70 13.05 19.53 -14.34
CA SER A 70 13.68 20.51 -13.44
C SER A 70 14.99 20.03 -12.81
N LEU A 71 15.15 18.73 -12.60
CA LEU A 71 16.39 18.13 -12.07
C LEU A 71 17.35 17.66 -13.19
N SER A 72 17.00 17.91 -14.46
CA SER A 72 17.77 17.46 -15.63
C SER A 72 18.11 15.97 -15.57
N ALA A 73 17.17 15.14 -15.09
CA ALA A 73 17.34 13.73 -14.85
C ALA A 73 16.70 12.88 -15.95
N THR A 74 17.24 11.71 -16.22
CA THR A 74 16.62 10.70 -17.07
C THR A 74 15.45 10.01 -16.36
N THR A 75 14.59 9.30 -17.09
CA THR A 75 13.47 8.54 -16.52
C THR A 75 13.92 7.49 -15.50
N SER A 76 15.06 6.86 -15.74
CA SER A 76 15.65 5.87 -14.83
C SER A 76 16.24 6.50 -13.57
N GLU A 77 16.85 7.68 -13.71
CA GLU A 77 17.41 8.40 -12.56
C GLU A 77 16.34 8.97 -11.65
N ILE A 78 15.26 9.57 -12.19
CA ILE A 78 14.19 10.11 -11.36
C ILE A 78 13.43 9.01 -10.60
N ALA A 79 13.38 7.78 -11.11
CA ALA A 79 12.76 6.64 -10.44
C ALA A 79 13.47 6.26 -9.12
N TRP A 80 14.77 6.61 -8.96
CA TRP A 80 15.49 6.44 -7.70
C TRP A 80 14.87 7.20 -6.55
N LEU A 81 14.21 8.34 -6.80
CA LEU A 81 13.54 9.11 -5.74
C LEU A 81 12.39 8.31 -5.11
N SER A 82 11.64 7.58 -5.93
CA SER A 82 10.57 6.70 -5.43
C SER A 82 11.15 5.48 -4.71
N ALA A 83 12.19 4.83 -5.28
CA ALA A 83 12.86 3.69 -4.67
C ALA A 83 13.49 4.06 -3.32
N ALA A 84 14.18 5.21 -3.24
CA ALA A 84 14.80 5.71 -2.02
C ALA A 84 13.79 5.97 -0.89
N TYR A 85 12.59 6.44 -1.22
CA TYR A 85 11.53 6.65 -0.22
C TYR A 85 10.92 5.33 0.26
N ILE A 86 10.57 4.42 -0.66
CA ILE A 86 9.83 3.20 -0.32
C ILE A 86 10.72 2.19 0.41
N ALA A 87 12.00 2.10 0.09
CA ALA A 87 12.93 1.16 0.70
C ALA A 87 12.96 1.25 2.24
N PRO A 88 13.25 2.42 2.87
CA PRO A 88 13.22 2.55 4.32
C PRO A 88 11.78 2.55 4.87
N TYR A 89 10.79 3.09 4.13
CA TYR A 89 9.40 3.10 4.56
C TYR A 89 8.86 1.70 4.83
N ALA A 90 9.11 0.74 3.94
CA ALA A 90 8.62 -0.63 4.05
C ALA A 90 9.23 -1.37 5.25
N SER A 91 10.53 -1.24 5.48
CA SER A 91 11.24 -1.93 6.57
C SER A 91 10.97 -1.28 7.93
N MET A 92 10.99 0.06 8.00
CA MET A 92 10.81 0.80 9.26
C MET A 92 9.45 0.53 9.88
N SER A 93 8.39 0.42 9.09
CA SER A 93 7.04 0.13 9.56
C SER A 93 6.95 -1.11 10.46
N ILE A 94 7.81 -2.10 10.24
CA ILE A 94 7.86 -3.35 11.04
C ILE A 94 8.58 -3.12 12.38
N ALA A 95 9.71 -2.41 12.38
CA ALA A 95 10.49 -2.14 13.60
C ALA A 95 9.75 -1.24 14.60
N LEU A 96 8.97 -0.30 14.09
CA LEU A 96 8.24 0.69 14.90
C LEU A 96 7.34 0.10 15.96
N PHE A 97 6.88 -1.13 15.74
CA PHE A 97 6.00 -1.79 16.71
C PHE A 97 6.72 -2.09 18.03
N LYS A 98 7.90 -2.73 18.00
CA LYS A 98 8.70 -2.99 19.22
C LYS A 98 9.17 -1.69 19.87
N ILE A 99 9.56 -0.70 19.07
CA ILE A 99 9.95 0.64 19.55
C ILE A 99 8.82 1.29 20.33
N ARG A 100 7.58 1.26 19.78
CA ARG A 100 6.39 1.79 20.45
C ARG A 100 6.08 1.07 21.77
N MET A 101 6.20 -0.25 21.82
CA MET A 101 5.95 -1.04 23.04
C MET A 101 6.98 -0.72 24.13
N GLN A 102 8.23 -0.53 23.78
CA GLN A 102 9.31 -0.30 24.75
C GLN A 102 9.34 1.12 25.28
N TYR A 103 9.31 2.13 24.39
CA TYR A 103 9.44 3.53 24.76
C TYR A 103 8.12 4.20 25.10
N GLY A 104 7.01 3.55 24.77
CA GLY A 104 5.65 4.04 24.97
C GLY A 104 5.15 4.91 23.83
N LEU A 105 3.81 4.94 23.70
CA LEU A 105 3.13 5.54 22.56
C LEU A 105 3.35 7.06 22.45
N ARG A 106 3.36 7.79 23.58
CA ARG A 106 3.51 9.25 23.59
C ARG A 106 4.88 9.69 23.06
N ARG A 107 5.98 9.15 23.64
CA ARG A 107 7.35 9.48 23.18
C ARG A 107 7.56 9.07 21.73
N PHE A 108 7.01 7.91 21.35
CA PHE A 108 7.04 7.45 19.98
C PHE A 108 6.37 8.45 19.03
N ALA A 109 5.16 8.93 19.36
CA ALA A 109 4.42 9.89 18.53
C ALA A 109 5.15 11.24 18.42
N GLU A 110 5.60 11.79 19.54
CA GLU A 110 6.33 13.07 19.60
C GLU A 110 7.64 13.02 18.80
N LEU A 111 8.45 11.97 18.97
CA LEU A 111 9.69 11.80 18.21
C LEU A 111 9.42 11.61 16.70
N SER A 112 8.41 10.83 16.35
CA SER A 112 8.05 10.55 14.96
C SER A 112 7.68 11.80 14.19
N ILE A 113 6.83 12.67 14.77
CA ILE A 113 6.42 13.91 14.11
C ILE A 113 7.59 14.91 14.00
N VAL A 114 8.45 15.00 15.01
CA VAL A 114 9.65 15.85 14.95
C VAL A 114 10.59 15.38 13.85
N CYS A 115 10.86 14.06 13.76
CA CYS A 115 11.70 13.52 12.69
C CYS A 115 11.10 13.79 11.30
N PHE A 116 9.76 13.70 11.16
CA PHE A 116 9.10 13.99 9.89
C PHE A 116 9.18 15.47 9.51
N VAL A 117 8.96 16.38 10.46
CA VAL A 117 9.14 17.83 10.24
C VAL A 117 10.58 18.16 9.84
N LEU A 118 11.57 17.57 10.52
CA LEU A 118 12.97 17.76 10.16
C LEU A 118 13.28 17.25 8.74
N ALA A 119 12.77 16.07 8.39
CA ALA A 119 12.90 15.52 7.03
C ALA A 119 12.23 16.43 5.99
N SER A 120 11.04 16.98 6.29
CA SER A 120 10.34 17.91 5.41
C SER A 120 11.09 19.23 5.24
N VAL A 121 11.74 19.75 6.30
CA VAL A 121 12.60 20.93 6.21
C VAL A 121 13.83 20.67 5.34
N LEU A 122 14.41 19.47 5.41
CA LEU A 122 15.57 19.13 4.57
C LEU A 122 15.25 19.17 3.06
N ASN A 123 13.99 18.99 2.66
CA ASN A 123 13.58 19.13 1.25
C ASN A 123 13.81 20.55 0.69
N ILE A 124 13.88 21.59 1.53
CA ILE A 124 14.16 22.98 1.09
C ILE A 124 15.59 23.12 0.56
N PHE A 125 16.52 22.31 1.08
CA PHE A 125 17.94 22.36 0.73
C PHE A 125 18.31 21.44 -0.46
N VAL A 126 17.32 20.82 -1.07
CA VAL A 126 17.52 19.98 -2.27
C VAL A 126 17.89 20.88 -3.46
N SER A 127 19.04 20.61 -4.06
CA SER A 127 19.54 21.35 -5.23
C SER A 127 19.76 20.46 -6.45
N ASP A 128 19.99 19.17 -6.25
CA ASP A 128 20.31 18.19 -7.28
C ASP A 128 19.69 16.82 -7.00
N LEU A 129 19.81 15.89 -7.95
CA LEU A 129 19.22 14.56 -7.84
C LEU A 129 19.81 13.74 -6.68
N HIS A 130 21.11 13.92 -6.36
CA HIS A 130 21.74 13.18 -5.28
C HIS A 130 21.22 13.63 -3.92
N SER A 131 21.19 14.95 -3.68
CA SER A 131 20.60 15.51 -2.45
C SER A 131 19.13 15.15 -2.32
N ALA A 132 18.35 15.19 -3.43
CA ALA A 132 16.97 14.74 -3.47
C ALA A 132 16.83 13.28 -3.03
N THR A 133 17.68 12.38 -3.53
CA THR A 133 17.65 10.94 -3.21
C THR A 133 17.92 10.70 -1.72
N VAL A 134 18.91 11.37 -1.13
CA VAL A 134 19.22 11.27 0.30
C VAL A 134 18.06 11.78 1.16
N VAL A 135 17.52 12.95 0.83
CA VAL A 135 16.40 13.52 1.57
C VAL A 135 15.15 12.64 1.43
N ARG A 136 14.89 12.07 0.25
CA ARG A 136 13.78 11.12 0.05
C ARG A 136 13.93 9.85 0.89
N PHE A 137 15.15 9.34 1.06
CA PHE A 137 15.43 8.21 1.96
C PHE A 137 15.07 8.55 3.41
N LEU A 138 15.50 9.71 3.91
CA LEU A 138 15.17 10.18 5.25
C LEU A 138 13.67 10.44 5.43
N SER A 139 13.03 11.04 4.42
CA SER A 139 11.58 11.28 4.41
C SER A 139 10.78 9.97 4.46
N GLY A 140 11.21 8.93 3.72
CA GLY A 140 10.58 7.61 3.75
C GLY A 140 10.67 6.95 5.13
N MET A 141 11.83 7.05 5.79
CA MET A 141 12.03 6.56 7.16
C MET A 141 11.12 7.29 8.16
N ALA A 142 11.05 8.61 8.06
CA ALA A 142 10.25 9.45 8.96
C ALA A 142 8.73 9.35 8.70
N ALA A 143 8.32 9.01 7.49
CA ALA A 143 6.91 8.85 7.13
C ALA A 143 6.26 7.56 7.67
N ALA A 144 7.04 6.49 7.85
CA ALA A 144 6.53 5.20 8.29
C ALA A 144 5.72 5.25 9.60
N PRO A 145 6.15 5.95 10.67
CA PRO A 145 5.38 6.06 11.90
C PRO A 145 4.10 6.88 11.76
N LEU A 146 4.02 7.84 10.84
CA LEU A 146 2.85 8.70 10.68
C LEU A 146 1.61 7.92 10.23
N SER A 147 1.77 6.94 9.33
CA SER A 147 0.67 6.07 8.93
C SER A 147 0.12 5.28 10.13
N THR A 148 1.01 4.76 10.99
CA THR A 148 0.60 4.08 12.23
C THR A 148 -0.15 5.03 13.18
N LEU A 149 0.34 6.26 13.35
CA LEU A 149 -0.36 7.28 14.16
C LEU A 149 -1.73 7.61 13.57
N GLY A 150 -1.84 7.78 12.26
CA GLY A 150 -3.12 8.02 11.58
C GLY A 150 -4.17 6.94 11.93
N PHE A 151 -3.78 5.66 11.87
CA PHE A 151 -4.65 4.57 12.33
C PHE A 151 -5.03 4.68 13.80
N LEU A 152 -4.06 4.96 14.67
CA LEU A 152 -4.30 5.04 16.13
C LEU A 152 -5.24 6.18 16.47
N TYR A 153 -5.07 7.36 15.89
CA TYR A 153 -5.98 8.50 16.10
C TYR A 153 -7.41 8.19 15.66
N MET A 154 -7.59 7.53 14.50
CA MET A 154 -8.92 7.12 14.06
C MET A 154 -9.56 6.10 15.01
N LEU A 155 -8.80 5.09 15.43
CA LEU A 155 -9.32 4.06 16.34
C LEU A 155 -9.64 4.61 17.73
N GLU A 156 -8.92 5.63 18.18
CA GLU A 156 -9.17 6.28 19.48
C GLU A 156 -10.50 7.03 19.50
N ALA A 157 -10.95 7.57 18.37
CA ALA A 157 -12.23 8.28 18.26
C ALA A 157 -13.46 7.40 18.56
N PHE A 158 -13.32 6.06 18.54
CA PHE A 158 -14.44 5.14 18.65
C PHE A 158 -14.35 4.24 19.89
N PRO A 159 -15.51 3.87 20.51
CA PRO A 159 -15.55 2.90 21.60
C PRO A 159 -15.10 1.51 21.12
N ALA A 160 -14.61 0.67 22.03
CA ALA A 160 -14.01 -0.64 21.74
C ALA A 160 -14.86 -1.51 20.79
N ALA A 161 -16.18 -1.51 20.97
CA ALA A 161 -17.12 -2.28 20.14
C ALA A 161 -17.17 -1.82 18.67
N ARG A 162 -16.82 -0.56 18.37
CA ARG A 162 -16.88 0.02 17.03
C ARG A 162 -15.50 0.31 16.42
N LYS A 163 -14.41 0.09 17.15
CA LYS A 163 -13.04 0.32 16.66
C LYS A 163 -12.74 -0.45 15.38
N LEU A 164 -13.05 -1.73 15.34
CA LEU A 164 -12.75 -2.63 14.21
C LEU A 164 -13.78 -2.56 13.06
N SER A 165 -14.96 -2.03 13.29
CA SER A 165 -15.97 -1.85 12.24
C SER A 165 -15.89 -0.44 11.64
N VAL A 166 -16.20 0.59 12.44
CA VAL A 166 -16.26 1.97 11.96
C VAL A 166 -14.88 2.61 11.89
N GLY A 167 -14.12 2.57 13.00
CA GLY A 167 -12.82 3.22 13.08
C GLY A 167 -11.83 2.70 12.04
N LEU A 168 -11.73 1.37 11.88
CA LEU A 168 -10.85 0.76 10.89
C LEU A 168 -11.30 1.06 9.46
N SER A 169 -12.61 1.04 9.17
CA SER A 169 -13.14 1.34 7.84
C SER A 169 -12.81 2.77 7.41
N LEU A 170 -13.03 3.75 8.30
CA LEU A 170 -12.71 5.15 8.04
C LEU A 170 -11.19 5.40 7.94
N ALA A 171 -10.38 4.72 8.76
CA ALA A 171 -8.93 4.81 8.66
C ALA A 171 -8.42 4.31 7.30
N LEU A 172 -8.93 3.17 6.84
CA LEU A 172 -8.57 2.60 5.54
C LEU A 172 -9.07 3.46 4.38
N MET A 173 -10.26 4.06 4.49
CA MET A 173 -10.74 5.05 3.53
C MET A 173 -9.75 6.22 3.41
N ASN A 174 -9.27 6.78 4.53
CA ASN A 174 -8.34 7.90 4.53
C ASN A 174 -7.04 7.57 3.78
N THR A 175 -6.59 6.32 3.77
CA THR A 175 -5.38 5.92 3.03
C THR A 175 -5.55 6.04 1.51
N THR A 176 -6.77 5.99 0.99
CA THR A 176 -7.05 6.06 -0.45
C THR A 176 -7.15 7.50 -0.98
N LEU A 177 -7.29 8.51 -0.09
CA LEU A 177 -7.58 9.88 -0.49
C LEU A 177 -6.34 10.66 -0.95
N SER A 178 -5.15 10.30 -0.48
CA SER A 178 -3.92 11.07 -0.76
C SER A 178 -3.50 11.08 -2.23
N ALA A 179 -3.71 9.97 -2.96
CA ALA A 179 -3.33 9.88 -4.38
C ALA A 179 -4.18 10.80 -5.28
N PRO A 180 -5.52 10.77 -5.24
CA PRO A 180 -6.34 11.71 -6.02
C PRO A 180 -6.14 13.16 -5.58
N ILE A 181 -6.02 13.45 -4.27
CA ILE A 181 -5.74 14.80 -3.78
C ILE A 181 -4.42 15.31 -4.33
N ALA A 182 -3.35 14.51 -4.34
CA ALA A 182 -2.06 14.92 -4.89
C ALA A 182 -2.19 15.41 -6.34
N ARG A 183 -2.94 14.70 -7.18
CA ARG A 183 -3.14 15.08 -8.58
C ARG A 183 -4.04 16.30 -8.78
N ILE A 184 -5.02 16.52 -7.88
CA ILE A 184 -5.90 17.70 -7.91
C ILE A 184 -5.11 18.96 -7.55
N ILE A 185 -4.25 18.90 -6.51
CA ILE A 185 -3.54 20.08 -6.02
C ILE A 185 -2.20 20.33 -6.72
N SER A 186 -1.69 19.34 -7.49
CA SER A 186 -0.40 19.47 -8.18
C SER A 186 -0.35 20.64 -9.17
N PRO A 187 -1.33 20.84 -10.09
CA PRO A 187 -1.24 21.91 -11.06
C PRO A 187 -1.10 23.29 -10.41
N PRO A 188 -2.02 23.74 -9.52
CA PRO A 188 -1.88 25.06 -8.91
C PRO A 188 -0.61 25.23 -8.07
N LEU A 189 -0.08 24.16 -7.45
CA LEU A 189 1.18 24.25 -6.72
C LEU A 189 2.37 24.39 -7.68
N MET A 190 2.36 23.66 -8.80
CA MET A 190 3.42 23.78 -9.80
C MET A 190 3.45 25.16 -10.46
N ASP A 191 2.29 25.79 -10.68
CA ASP A 191 2.17 27.15 -11.22
C ASP A 191 2.71 28.22 -10.24
N LEU A 192 2.54 28.01 -8.92
CA LEU A 192 2.98 28.96 -7.90
C LEU A 192 4.50 28.98 -7.69
N GLY A 193 5.18 27.85 -7.76
CA GLY A 193 6.61 27.81 -7.44
C GLY A 193 7.32 26.53 -7.87
N GLY A 194 6.77 25.84 -8.88
CA GLY A 194 7.31 24.59 -9.39
C GLY A 194 7.40 23.50 -8.31
N TRP A 195 8.42 22.67 -8.42
CA TRP A 195 8.63 21.58 -7.47
C TRP A 195 8.90 22.02 -6.03
N HIS A 196 9.43 23.24 -5.82
CA HIS A 196 9.64 23.79 -4.47
C HIS A 196 8.31 24.04 -3.74
N ALA A 197 7.25 24.43 -4.46
CA ALA A 197 5.93 24.62 -3.85
C ALA A 197 5.34 23.31 -3.34
N LEU A 198 5.62 22.17 -4.01
CA LEU A 198 5.18 20.84 -3.55
C LEU A 198 5.80 20.51 -2.18
N TYR A 199 7.09 20.70 -2.01
CA TYR A 199 7.78 20.44 -0.75
C TYR A 199 7.43 21.45 0.36
N THR A 200 7.21 22.72 -0.01
CA THR A 200 6.75 23.74 0.95
C THR A 200 5.36 23.39 1.47
N PHE A 201 4.48 22.88 0.61
CA PHE A 201 3.15 22.40 1.00
C PHE A 201 3.24 21.18 1.93
N GLU A 202 4.10 20.21 1.62
CA GLU A 202 4.36 19.03 2.46
C GLU A 202 4.86 19.48 3.85
N MET A 203 5.79 20.42 3.91
CA MET A 203 6.30 21.00 5.16
C MET A 203 5.19 21.71 5.94
N GLY A 204 4.31 22.46 5.28
CA GLY A 204 3.15 23.10 5.91
C GLY A 204 2.23 22.09 6.59
N LEU A 205 1.94 20.97 5.93
CA LEU A 205 1.15 19.88 6.51
C LEU A 205 1.86 19.23 7.71
N ALA A 206 3.17 19.03 7.63
CA ALA A 206 3.97 18.50 8.73
C ALA A 206 3.95 19.43 9.96
N LEU A 207 4.07 20.74 9.74
CA LEU A 207 3.97 21.76 10.79
C LEU A 207 2.56 21.83 11.39
N MET A 208 1.49 21.61 10.62
CA MET A 208 0.13 21.51 11.16
C MET A 208 -0.08 20.22 11.97
N ALA A 209 0.54 19.11 11.57
CA ALA A 209 0.45 17.84 12.28
C ALA A 209 1.22 17.84 13.60
N LEU A 210 2.27 18.67 13.74
CA LEU A 210 3.08 18.76 14.95
C LEU A 210 2.26 19.10 16.21
N PRO A 211 1.53 20.24 16.28
CA PRO A 211 0.73 20.58 17.46
C PRO A 211 -0.39 19.55 17.72
N VAL A 212 -0.94 18.93 16.69
CA VAL A 212 -1.95 17.89 16.86
C VAL A 212 -1.42 16.72 17.69
N VAL A 213 -0.22 16.23 17.37
CA VAL A 213 0.39 15.10 18.10
C VAL A 213 0.72 15.48 19.54
N TYR A 214 1.15 16.73 19.81
CA TYR A 214 1.48 17.18 21.16
C TYR A 214 0.26 17.49 22.03
N LEU A 215 -0.81 18.04 21.45
CA LEU A 215 -2.01 18.49 22.18
C LEU A 215 -3.04 17.37 22.38
N LEU A 216 -3.07 16.36 21.51
CA LEU A 216 -4.04 15.28 21.56
C LEU A 216 -3.37 13.95 21.97
N PRO A 217 -3.30 13.65 23.28
CA PRO A 217 -2.65 12.44 23.73
C PRO A 217 -3.48 11.20 23.36
N LEU A 218 -2.79 10.16 22.91
CA LEU A 218 -3.35 8.83 22.70
C LEU A 218 -3.28 8.01 23.99
N THR A 219 -4.25 7.12 24.22
CA THR A 219 -4.25 6.22 25.38
C THR A 219 -3.05 5.27 25.31
N PRO A 220 -2.10 5.33 26.27
CA PRO A 220 -0.89 4.54 26.20
C PRO A 220 -1.19 3.06 26.55
N PRO A 221 -0.79 2.09 25.72
CA PRO A 221 -0.77 0.70 26.12
C PRO A 221 0.32 0.47 27.19
N PRO A 222 0.22 -0.61 27.99
CA PRO A 222 1.26 -0.95 28.97
C PRO A 222 2.62 -1.13 28.27
N ARG A 223 3.67 -0.57 28.87
CA ARG A 223 5.05 -0.71 28.36
C ARG A 223 5.58 -2.09 28.68
N ALA A 224 6.37 -2.64 27.78
CA ALA A 224 7.05 -3.91 27.96
C ALA A 224 8.50 -3.82 27.42
N ASN A 225 9.45 -4.44 28.13
CA ASN A 225 10.82 -4.58 27.66
C ASN A 225 10.88 -5.71 26.62
N VAL A 226 10.80 -5.34 25.34
CA VAL A 226 10.69 -6.29 24.23
C VAL A 226 11.86 -6.25 23.25
N ILE A 227 12.68 -5.19 23.26
CA ILE A 227 13.82 -5.04 22.34
C ILE A 227 15.02 -5.79 22.89
N GLN A 228 15.55 -6.69 22.10
CA GLN A 228 16.79 -7.43 22.35
C GLN A 228 17.90 -6.96 21.39
N LYS A 229 19.16 -7.16 21.75
CA LYS A 229 20.30 -6.79 20.88
C LYS A 229 20.23 -7.46 19.50
N MET A 230 19.75 -8.70 19.44
CA MET A 230 19.57 -9.42 18.18
C MET A 230 18.47 -8.82 17.28
N ASP A 231 17.50 -8.08 17.83
CA ASP A 231 16.48 -7.41 17.01
C ASP A 231 17.08 -6.34 16.10
N ILE A 232 18.19 -5.72 16.52
CA ILE A 232 18.91 -4.74 15.70
C ILE A 232 19.49 -5.42 14.46
N LEU A 233 20.12 -6.60 14.64
CA LEU A 233 20.67 -7.37 13.51
C LEU A 233 19.54 -7.86 12.58
N SER A 234 18.48 -8.42 13.16
CA SER A 234 17.32 -8.88 12.39
C SER A 234 16.66 -7.74 11.61
N TYR A 235 16.57 -6.55 12.22
CA TYR A 235 16.05 -5.36 11.55
C TYR A 235 16.99 -4.88 10.42
N LEU A 236 18.30 -4.86 10.62
CA LEU A 236 19.25 -4.48 9.57
C LEU A 236 19.16 -5.42 8.37
N LEU A 237 19.09 -6.73 8.60
CA LEU A 237 18.89 -7.72 7.53
C LEU A 237 17.54 -7.52 6.81
N LEU A 238 16.48 -7.25 7.55
CA LEU A 238 15.17 -6.93 6.98
C LEU A 238 15.22 -5.64 6.14
N ALA A 239 15.89 -4.59 6.64
CA ALA A 239 16.03 -3.31 5.95
C ALA A 239 16.84 -3.45 4.65
N ILE A 240 17.95 -4.19 4.69
CA ILE A 240 18.74 -4.50 3.49
C ILE A 240 17.91 -5.32 2.51
N GLY A 241 17.24 -6.38 2.97
CA GLY A 241 16.42 -7.25 2.14
C GLY A 241 15.28 -6.52 1.46
N PHE A 242 14.49 -5.76 2.20
CA PHE A 242 13.37 -4.97 1.64
C PHE A 242 13.86 -3.78 0.82
N GLY A 243 14.97 -3.14 1.21
CA GLY A 243 15.58 -2.06 0.46
C GLY A 243 16.04 -2.52 -0.92
N CYS A 244 16.84 -3.58 -0.99
CA CYS A 244 17.27 -4.17 -2.26
C CYS A 244 16.09 -4.63 -3.11
N LEU A 245 15.07 -5.26 -2.51
CA LEU A 245 13.86 -5.69 -3.21
C LEU A 245 13.07 -4.50 -3.76
N ALA A 246 12.91 -3.43 -2.99
CA ALA A 246 12.20 -2.24 -3.42
C ALA A 246 12.90 -1.56 -4.59
N VAL A 247 14.23 -1.44 -4.56
CA VAL A 247 15.02 -0.91 -5.67
C VAL A 247 14.89 -1.81 -6.90
N PHE A 248 15.04 -3.13 -6.74
CA PHE A 248 14.89 -4.10 -7.82
C PHE A 248 13.51 -3.98 -8.50
N LEU A 249 12.43 -3.97 -7.73
CA LEU A 249 11.06 -3.90 -8.26
C LEU A 249 10.74 -2.55 -8.92
N THR A 250 11.26 -1.45 -8.38
CA THR A 250 11.01 -0.10 -8.92
C THR A 250 11.77 0.13 -10.23
N LEU A 251 13.02 -0.31 -10.30
CA LEU A 251 13.91 -0.03 -11.43
C LEU A 251 13.95 -1.18 -12.45
N GLY A 252 13.53 -2.38 -12.08
CA GLY A 252 13.66 -3.58 -12.89
C GLY A 252 13.06 -3.45 -14.30
N ARG A 253 11.87 -2.83 -14.43
CA ARG A 253 11.25 -2.59 -15.72
C ARG A 253 12.02 -1.56 -16.55
N LEU A 254 12.60 -0.54 -15.94
CA LEU A 254 13.29 0.54 -16.64
C LEU A 254 14.63 0.08 -17.23
N TYR A 255 15.33 -0.81 -16.52
CA TYR A 255 16.58 -1.43 -16.94
C TYR A 255 16.38 -2.83 -17.53
N TRP A 256 15.15 -3.23 -17.77
CA TRP A 256 14.73 -4.52 -18.30
C TRP A 256 15.31 -5.71 -17.54
N TRP A 257 15.01 -5.74 -16.24
CA TRP A 257 15.24 -6.86 -15.30
C TRP A 257 16.68 -7.37 -15.27
N PHE A 258 17.04 -8.35 -16.13
CA PHE A 258 18.31 -9.05 -16.09
C PHE A 258 19.33 -8.54 -17.15
N GLU A 259 19.03 -7.51 -17.90
CA GLU A 259 19.99 -6.92 -18.85
C GLU A 259 21.14 -6.20 -18.13
N VAL A 260 20.91 -5.73 -16.91
CA VAL A 260 21.93 -5.06 -16.08
C VAL A 260 22.34 -5.93 -14.90
N PRO A 261 23.63 -6.35 -14.80
CA PRO A 261 24.08 -7.29 -13.76
C PRO A 261 23.83 -6.83 -12.32
N TRP A 262 23.93 -5.53 -12.04
CA TRP A 262 23.75 -5.02 -10.67
C TRP A 262 22.34 -5.22 -10.12
N LEU A 263 21.30 -5.27 -10.96
CA LEU A 263 19.94 -5.61 -10.53
C LEU A 263 19.87 -7.05 -10.03
N GLY A 264 20.54 -7.99 -10.71
CA GLY A 264 20.66 -9.37 -10.27
C GLY A 264 21.38 -9.49 -8.92
N VAL A 265 22.42 -8.68 -8.70
CA VAL A 265 23.16 -8.61 -7.41
C VAL A 265 22.25 -8.10 -6.30
N LEU A 266 21.41 -7.08 -6.56
CA LEU A 266 20.44 -6.58 -5.57
C LEU A 266 19.40 -7.64 -5.21
N LEU A 267 18.89 -8.37 -6.20
CA LEU A 267 17.93 -9.45 -5.94
C LEU A 267 18.57 -10.57 -5.12
N ALA A 268 19.79 -11.01 -5.48
CA ALA A 268 20.54 -11.99 -4.72
C ALA A 268 20.83 -11.52 -3.29
N GLY A 269 21.24 -10.26 -3.12
CA GLY A 269 21.45 -9.62 -1.82
C GLY A 269 20.17 -9.56 -0.98
N SER A 270 19.03 -9.26 -1.60
CA SER A 270 17.71 -9.28 -0.95
C SER A 270 17.37 -10.68 -0.44
N ILE A 271 17.49 -11.70 -1.31
CA ILE A 271 17.20 -13.10 -0.95
C ILE A 271 18.13 -13.57 0.17
N ALA A 272 19.43 -13.29 0.07
CA ALA A 272 20.41 -13.67 1.09
C ALA A 272 20.12 -13.02 2.45
N ALA A 273 19.84 -11.71 2.47
CA ALA A 273 19.54 -10.97 3.69
C ALA A 273 18.25 -11.46 4.36
N LEU A 274 17.18 -11.65 3.58
CA LEU A 274 15.90 -12.15 4.09
C LEU A 274 16.00 -13.60 4.57
N THR A 275 16.72 -14.47 3.85
CA THR A 275 16.96 -15.85 4.26
C THR A 275 17.74 -15.90 5.56
N LEU A 276 18.80 -15.11 5.68
CA LEU A 276 19.59 -15.03 6.92
C LEU A 276 18.74 -14.51 8.09
N MET A 277 17.91 -13.50 7.87
CA MET A 277 16.95 -13.01 8.86
C MET A 277 15.99 -14.12 9.31
N VAL A 278 15.42 -14.89 8.39
CA VAL A 278 14.53 -16.02 8.69
C VAL A 278 15.25 -17.07 9.54
N VAL A 279 16.47 -17.46 9.16
CA VAL A 279 17.28 -18.45 9.91
C VAL A 279 17.57 -17.97 11.33
N LEU A 280 17.85 -16.68 11.52
CA LEU A 280 18.12 -16.10 12.84
C LEU A 280 16.85 -15.98 13.71
N GLU A 281 15.69 -15.70 13.11
CA GLU A 281 14.44 -15.49 13.86
C GLU A 281 13.72 -16.79 14.23
N LEU A 282 13.83 -17.85 13.44
CA LEU A 282 13.12 -19.13 13.68
C LEU A 282 13.40 -19.79 15.04
N PRO A 283 14.64 -19.83 15.57
CA PRO A 283 14.94 -20.47 16.85
C PRO A 283 14.66 -19.57 18.07
N ARG A 284 14.32 -18.29 17.86
CA ARG A 284 14.18 -17.31 18.95
C ARG A 284 12.86 -17.49 19.72
N LYS A 285 12.93 -17.36 21.05
CA LYS A 285 11.75 -17.39 21.93
C LYS A 285 10.94 -16.08 21.86
N MET A 286 11.59 -14.95 21.60
CA MET A 286 10.96 -13.64 21.44
C MET A 286 11.44 -13.01 20.11
N PRO A 287 10.97 -13.51 18.97
CA PRO A 287 11.41 -13.03 17.67
C PRO A 287 10.92 -11.59 17.39
N LEU A 288 11.56 -10.92 16.41
CA LEU A 288 11.04 -9.67 15.87
C LEU A 288 9.70 -9.91 15.18
N ILE A 289 9.60 -11.01 14.45
CA ILE A 289 8.40 -11.48 13.73
C ILE A 289 8.26 -12.97 13.99
N ASP A 290 7.09 -13.41 14.44
CA ASP A 290 6.81 -14.85 14.57
C ASP A 290 6.52 -15.46 13.18
N LEU A 291 7.59 -15.89 12.52
CA LEU A 291 7.53 -16.45 11.17
C LEU A 291 6.70 -17.73 11.09
N ARG A 292 6.67 -18.56 12.15
CA ARG A 292 5.86 -19.78 12.15
C ARG A 292 4.37 -19.46 12.06
N TRP A 293 3.95 -18.43 12.77
CA TRP A 293 2.57 -17.96 12.70
C TRP A 293 2.28 -17.24 11.37
N VAL A 294 3.20 -16.40 10.89
CA VAL A 294 3.06 -15.69 9.61
C VAL A 294 2.86 -16.66 8.45
N PHE A 295 3.64 -17.73 8.39
CA PHE A 295 3.54 -18.75 7.34
C PHE A 295 2.46 -19.83 7.61
N SER A 296 1.61 -19.66 8.62
CA SER A 296 0.46 -20.55 8.81
C SER A 296 -0.51 -20.48 7.63
N ARG A 297 -1.20 -21.59 7.34
CA ARG A 297 -2.12 -21.70 6.20
C ARG A 297 -3.19 -20.59 6.18
N GLU A 298 -3.73 -20.23 7.35
CA GLU A 298 -4.74 -19.18 7.49
C GLU A 298 -4.19 -17.81 7.10
N ASN A 299 -2.98 -17.48 7.56
CA ASN A 299 -2.34 -16.19 7.30
C ASN A 299 -1.81 -16.09 5.87
N MET A 300 -1.32 -17.19 5.28
CA MET A 300 -0.93 -17.23 3.87
C MET A 300 -2.14 -17.03 2.95
N HIS A 301 -3.30 -17.59 3.30
CA HIS A 301 -4.54 -17.30 2.57
C HIS A 301 -4.93 -15.82 2.66
N MET A 302 -4.83 -15.23 3.87
CA MET A 302 -5.07 -13.81 4.09
C MET A 302 -4.09 -12.92 3.32
N ALA A 303 -2.80 -13.26 3.34
CA ALA A 303 -1.77 -12.57 2.58
C ALA A 303 -2.05 -12.62 1.06
N GLY A 304 -2.53 -13.76 0.55
CA GLY A 304 -2.95 -13.90 -0.84
C GLY A 304 -4.10 -12.96 -1.21
N ILE A 305 -5.11 -12.81 -0.35
CA ILE A 305 -6.22 -11.86 -0.56
C ILE A 305 -5.71 -10.42 -0.55
N LEU A 306 -4.80 -10.08 0.36
CA LEU A 306 -4.21 -8.73 0.43
C LEU A 306 -3.32 -8.43 -0.78
N LEU A 307 -2.59 -9.43 -1.31
CA LEU A 307 -1.82 -9.29 -2.54
C LEU A 307 -2.74 -9.13 -3.77
N LEU A 308 -3.81 -9.92 -3.86
CA LEU A 308 -4.82 -9.74 -4.90
C LEU A 308 -5.38 -8.32 -4.89
N PHE A 309 -5.70 -7.80 -3.70
CA PHE A 309 -6.13 -6.42 -3.55
C PHE A 309 -5.11 -5.43 -4.13
N ARG A 310 -3.80 -5.64 -3.89
CA ARG A 310 -2.76 -4.74 -4.43
C ARG A 310 -2.70 -4.78 -5.95
N VAL A 311 -2.84 -5.95 -6.55
CA VAL A 311 -2.91 -6.08 -8.02
C VAL A 311 -4.13 -5.34 -8.57
N VAL A 312 -5.29 -5.55 -7.98
CA VAL A 312 -6.55 -4.95 -8.41
C VAL A 312 -6.58 -3.42 -8.20
N SER A 313 -6.07 -2.94 -7.05
CA SER A 313 -6.00 -1.51 -6.76
C SER A 313 -4.93 -0.77 -7.57
N SER A 314 -3.97 -1.47 -8.18
CA SER A 314 -2.97 -0.86 -9.06
C SER A 314 -3.54 -0.45 -10.43
N GLU A 315 -4.76 -0.86 -10.74
CA GLU A 315 -5.53 -0.33 -11.86
C GLU A 315 -5.54 1.20 -11.83
N GLN A 316 -6.04 1.78 -10.77
CA GLN A 316 -6.23 3.22 -10.65
C GLN A 316 -4.93 3.98 -10.32
N THR A 317 -4.09 3.40 -9.45
CA THR A 317 -2.90 4.09 -8.95
C THR A 317 -1.74 4.09 -9.94
N THR A 318 -1.68 3.10 -10.84
CA THR A 318 -0.55 2.90 -11.76
C THR A 318 -1.02 2.74 -13.20
N THR A 319 -1.93 1.80 -13.50
CA THR A 319 -2.29 1.43 -14.87
C THR A 319 -3.03 2.57 -15.55
N ALA A 320 -4.14 3.05 -15.00
CA ALA A 320 -4.90 4.18 -15.56
C ALA A 320 -4.07 5.47 -15.59
N ALA A 321 -3.31 5.76 -14.52
CA ALA A 321 -2.46 6.93 -14.46
C ALA A 321 -1.40 6.96 -15.58
N ASN A 322 -0.76 5.81 -15.85
CA ASN A 322 0.21 5.70 -16.94
C ASN A 322 -0.48 5.72 -18.32
N PHE A 323 -1.68 5.14 -18.44
CA PHE A 323 -2.47 5.20 -19.67
C PHE A 323 -2.77 6.64 -20.08
N TYR A 324 -3.21 7.50 -19.13
CA TYR A 324 -3.44 8.92 -19.42
C TYR A 324 -2.19 9.64 -19.90
N MET A 325 -1.05 9.34 -19.30
CA MET A 325 0.23 9.89 -19.76
C MET A 325 0.61 9.44 -21.16
N GLN A 326 0.33 8.19 -21.54
CA GLN A 326 0.52 7.69 -22.91
C GLN A 326 -0.41 8.40 -23.93
N LEU A 327 -1.60 8.82 -23.50
CA LEU A 327 -2.49 9.65 -24.31
C LEU A 327 -2.04 11.12 -24.39
N GLY A 328 -0.97 11.52 -23.66
CA GLY A 328 -0.47 12.88 -23.60
C GLY A 328 -1.28 13.79 -22.67
N LEU A 329 -2.09 13.21 -21.75
CA LEU A 329 -2.89 13.95 -20.79
C LEU A 329 -2.05 14.33 -19.58
N ILE A 330 -2.04 15.61 -19.23
CA ILE A 330 -1.38 16.14 -18.04
C ILE A 330 -2.35 16.27 -16.86
N ASN A 331 -1.82 16.57 -15.67
CA ASN A 331 -2.64 16.67 -14.45
C ASN A 331 -3.79 17.69 -14.57
N ASP A 332 -3.61 18.83 -15.26
CA ASP A 332 -4.65 19.84 -15.48
C ASP A 332 -5.89 19.27 -16.16
N GLN A 333 -5.68 18.47 -17.20
CA GLN A 333 -6.76 17.88 -17.99
C GLN A 333 -7.49 16.75 -17.25
N THR A 334 -6.88 16.20 -16.21
CA THR A 334 -7.39 15.07 -15.43
C THR A 334 -7.93 15.46 -14.05
N GLN A 335 -7.90 16.75 -13.66
CA GLN A 335 -8.35 17.22 -12.34
C GLN A 335 -9.79 16.81 -12.01
N THR A 336 -10.73 17.02 -12.96
CA THR A 336 -12.15 16.66 -12.76
C THR A 336 -12.30 15.16 -12.50
N MET A 337 -11.57 14.32 -13.24
CA MET A 337 -11.58 12.87 -13.05
C MET A 337 -11.05 12.49 -11.67
N TYR A 338 -9.92 13.05 -11.22
CA TYR A 338 -9.41 12.77 -9.88
C TYR A 338 -10.33 13.32 -8.77
N THR A 339 -11.09 14.37 -9.04
CA THR A 339 -12.16 14.84 -8.13
C THR A 339 -13.29 13.80 -8.04
N ILE A 340 -13.71 13.22 -9.14
CA ILE A 340 -14.71 12.14 -9.17
C ILE A 340 -14.19 10.90 -8.43
N ILE A 341 -12.92 10.50 -8.66
CA ILE A 341 -12.24 9.42 -7.97
C ILE A 341 -12.24 9.67 -6.45
N LEU A 342 -11.91 10.88 -6.01
CA LEU A 342 -11.89 11.27 -4.60
C LEU A 342 -13.28 11.12 -3.98
N LEU A 343 -14.30 11.68 -4.62
CA LEU A 343 -15.69 11.61 -4.14
C LEU A 343 -16.22 10.17 -4.13
N ALA A 344 -15.89 9.37 -5.14
CA ALA A 344 -16.27 7.97 -5.21
C ALA A 344 -15.56 7.13 -4.12
N SER A 345 -14.28 7.41 -3.82
CA SER A 345 -13.56 6.77 -2.71
C SER A 345 -14.18 7.08 -1.36
N ILE A 346 -14.58 8.33 -1.12
CA ILE A 346 -15.29 8.73 0.10
C ILE A 346 -16.64 8.03 0.18
N ALA A 347 -17.44 8.07 -0.90
CA ALA A 347 -18.75 7.42 -0.94
C ALA A 347 -18.64 5.90 -0.70
N GLY A 348 -17.70 5.22 -1.38
CA GLY A 348 -17.43 3.80 -1.19
C GLY A 348 -17.01 3.47 0.24
N GLY A 349 -16.11 4.25 0.84
CA GLY A 349 -15.68 4.09 2.22
C GLY A 349 -16.81 4.27 3.23
N LEU A 350 -17.69 5.25 3.02
CA LEU A 350 -18.88 5.48 3.87
C LEU A 350 -19.89 4.34 3.71
N VAL A 351 -20.19 3.90 2.49
CA VAL A 351 -21.05 2.73 2.25
C VAL A 351 -20.48 1.49 2.92
N CYS A 352 -19.17 1.24 2.78
CA CYS A 352 -18.49 0.15 3.47
C CYS A 352 -18.67 0.26 4.99
N THR A 353 -18.48 1.45 5.56
CA THR A 353 -18.64 1.68 7.01
C THR A 353 -20.05 1.34 7.47
N VAL A 354 -21.08 1.72 6.71
CA VAL A 354 -22.48 1.36 7.01
C VAL A 354 -22.69 -0.15 6.93
N LEU A 355 -22.18 -0.81 5.91
CA LEU A 355 -22.26 -2.27 5.76
C LEU A 355 -21.51 -3.00 6.87
N MET A 356 -20.40 -2.48 7.34
CA MET A 356 -19.63 -3.01 8.49
C MET A 356 -20.36 -2.91 9.83
N LEU A 357 -21.33 -2.01 9.97
CA LEU A 357 -22.20 -1.90 11.14
C LEU A 357 -23.34 -2.92 11.12
N THR A 358 -23.64 -3.48 9.97
CA THR A 358 -24.69 -4.48 9.77
C THR A 358 -24.11 -5.89 9.80
N ARG A 359 -24.97 -6.90 9.71
CA ARG A 359 -24.55 -8.30 9.49
C ARG A 359 -24.13 -8.60 8.03
N TYR A 360 -24.16 -7.60 7.16
CA TYR A 360 -23.88 -7.75 5.73
C TYR A 360 -22.43 -7.39 5.36
N VAL A 361 -21.48 -7.67 6.24
CA VAL A 361 -20.03 -7.38 6.02
C VAL A 361 -19.50 -8.04 4.74
N GLU A 362 -19.94 -9.26 4.44
CA GLU A 362 -19.52 -10.00 3.25
C GLU A 362 -20.04 -9.36 1.94
N THR A 363 -21.21 -8.69 2.01
CA THR A 363 -21.79 -7.95 0.87
C THR A 363 -20.90 -6.78 0.44
N ALA A 364 -20.21 -6.12 1.39
CA ALA A 364 -19.26 -5.06 1.05
C ALA A 364 -18.13 -5.58 0.15
N HIS A 365 -17.64 -6.77 0.43
CA HIS A 365 -16.56 -7.40 -0.35
C HIS A 365 -17.04 -7.86 -1.73
N VAL A 366 -18.24 -8.43 -1.81
CA VAL A 366 -18.87 -8.79 -3.09
C VAL A 366 -19.06 -7.55 -3.96
N LEU A 367 -19.63 -6.47 -3.38
CA LEU A 367 -19.86 -5.22 -4.09
C LEU A 367 -18.53 -4.58 -4.56
N ALA A 368 -17.50 -4.61 -3.71
CA ALA A 368 -16.16 -4.14 -4.08
C ALA A 368 -15.63 -4.84 -5.33
N LEU A 369 -15.65 -6.17 -5.35
CA LEU A 369 -15.15 -6.95 -6.48
C LEU A 369 -15.98 -6.75 -7.76
N VAL A 370 -17.32 -6.64 -7.63
CA VAL A 370 -18.20 -6.33 -8.78
C VAL A 370 -17.85 -4.97 -9.37
N LEU A 371 -17.75 -3.93 -8.52
CA LEU A 371 -17.44 -2.57 -8.97
C LEU A 371 -16.09 -2.49 -9.68
N ILE A 372 -15.06 -3.14 -9.12
CA ILE A 372 -13.73 -3.15 -9.74
C ILE A 372 -13.73 -3.95 -11.04
N ALA A 373 -14.35 -5.14 -11.08
CA ALA A 373 -14.41 -5.96 -12.27
C ALA A 373 -15.12 -5.23 -13.42
N CYS A 374 -16.28 -4.63 -13.15
CA CYS A 374 -17.05 -3.88 -14.16
C CYS A 374 -16.31 -2.60 -14.58
N GLY A 375 -15.74 -1.83 -13.65
CA GLY A 375 -14.99 -0.62 -13.96
C GLY A 375 -13.78 -0.92 -14.85
N ALA A 376 -12.93 -1.87 -14.46
CA ALA A 376 -11.77 -2.28 -15.25
C ALA A 376 -12.15 -2.89 -16.61
N PHE A 377 -13.30 -3.58 -16.71
CA PHE A 377 -13.82 -4.05 -18.00
C PHE A 377 -14.21 -2.89 -18.91
N LEU A 378 -14.86 -1.87 -18.40
CA LEU A 378 -15.20 -0.67 -19.19
C LEU A 378 -13.92 0.04 -19.68
N ASP A 379 -12.91 0.17 -18.82
CA ASP A 379 -11.63 0.79 -19.18
C ASP A 379 -10.86 -0.01 -20.24
N SER A 380 -11.04 -1.35 -20.30
CA SER A 380 -10.44 -2.20 -21.34
C SER A 380 -10.96 -1.96 -22.75
N GLN A 381 -12.01 -1.15 -22.90
CA GLN A 381 -12.59 -0.75 -24.21
C GLN A 381 -12.07 0.62 -24.68
N SER A 382 -11.01 1.15 -24.07
CA SER A 382 -10.44 2.45 -24.39
C SER A 382 -9.75 2.46 -25.76
N THR A 383 -9.68 3.64 -26.36
CA THR A 383 -9.03 3.88 -27.66
C THR A 383 -8.01 5.02 -27.55
N SER A 384 -7.21 5.25 -28.57
CA SER A 384 -6.29 6.40 -28.65
C SER A 384 -7.00 7.76 -28.63
N LEU A 385 -8.33 7.78 -28.87
CA LEU A 385 -9.18 8.97 -28.81
C LEU A 385 -9.90 9.14 -27.48
N THR A 386 -9.77 8.19 -26.57
CA THR A 386 -10.40 8.25 -25.25
C THR A 386 -9.97 9.50 -24.50
N ARG A 387 -10.95 10.17 -23.88
CA ARG A 387 -10.79 11.36 -23.06
C ARG A 387 -11.23 11.06 -21.63
N PRO A 388 -10.76 11.83 -20.62
CA PRO A 388 -11.10 11.60 -19.22
C PRO A 388 -12.61 11.47 -18.95
N GLU A 389 -13.45 12.23 -19.68
CA GLU A 389 -14.90 12.24 -19.51
C GLU A 389 -15.52 10.86 -19.76
N GLN A 390 -14.97 10.09 -20.69
CA GLN A 390 -15.47 8.76 -21.04
C GLN A 390 -15.14 7.71 -19.96
N MET A 391 -14.14 7.99 -19.11
CA MET A 391 -13.69 7.10 -18.04
C MET A 391 -14.20 7.51 -16.64
N TYR A 392 -15.01 8.56 -16.52
CA TYR A 392 -15.53 9.02 -15.22
C TYR A 392 -16.28 7.94 -14.46
N LEU A 393 -17.17 7.21 -15.15
CA LEU A 393 -17.99 6.16 -14.54
C LEU A 393 -17.13 4.96 -14.11
N SER A 394 -16.28 4.46 -15.00
CA SER A 394 -15.43 3.30 -14.74
C SER A 394 -14.46 3.57 -13.60
N GLN A 395 -13.80 4.73 -13.61
CA GLN A 395 -12.87 5.12 -12.58
C GLN A 395 -13.58 5.39 -11.23
N ALA A 396 -14.80 5.93 -11.23
CA ALA A 396 -15.61 6.04 -10.02
C ALA A 396 -15.96 4.67 -9.43
N MET A 397 -16.31 3.69 -10.27
CA MET A 397 -16.60 2.32 -9.83
C MET A 397 -15.37 1.66 -9.22
N VAL A 398 -14.20 1.75 -9.87
CA VAL A 398 -12.94 1.21 -9.34
C VAL A 398 -12.58 1.88 -8.02
N ALA A 399 -12.69 3.20 -7.91
CA ALA A 399 -12.39 3.96 -6.69
C ALA A 399 -13.27 3.55 -5.51
N ALA A 400 -14.58 3.48 -5.72
CA ALA A 400 -15.53 3.04 -4.69
C ALA A 400 -15.26 1.59 -4.28
N GLY A 401 -15.03 0.70 -5.24
CA GLY A 401 -14.70 -0.70 -5.00
C GLY A 401 -13.40 -0.87 -4.20
N ALA A 402 -12.34 -0.14 -4.56
CA ALA A 402 -11.06 -0.19 -3.86
C ALA A 402 -11.18 0.28 -2.39
N ALA A 403 -11.97 1.32 -2.12
CA ALA A 403 -12.23 1.81 -0.77
C ALA A 403 -13.04 0.80 0.08
N MET A 404 -13.86 -0.03 -0.55
CA MET A 404 -14.71 -1.03 0.13
C MET A 404 -13.99 -2.37 0.37
N PHE A 405 -12.90 -2.67 -0.32
CA PHE A 405 -12.29 -4.01 -0.32
C PHE A 405 -11.57 -4.35 1.00
N LEU A 406 -10.74 -3.45 1.50
CA LEU A 406 -9.86 -3.71 2.64
C LEU A 406 -10.57 -3.84 3.99
N PRO A 407 -11.57 -3.00 4.35
CA PRO A 407 -12.12 -3.00 5.71
C PRO A 407 -12.68 -4.34 6.17
N PRO A 408 -13.46 -5.09 5.38
CA PRO A 408 -13.96 -6.41 5.77
C PRO A 408 -12.84 -7.44 6.03
N VAL A 409 -11.82 -7.46 5.17
CA VAL A 409 -10.68 -8.37 5.27
C VAL A 409 -9.88 -8.08 6.53
N MET A 410 -9.55 -6.80 6.75
CA MET A 410 -8.76 -6.35 7.88
C MET A 410 -9.49 -6.57 9.21
N SER A 411 -10.79 -6.26 9.28
CA SER A 411 -11.58 -6.47 10.48
C SER A 411 -11.58 -7.94 10.90
N LYS A 412 -11.73 -8.86 9.93
CA LYS A 412 -11.68 -10.31 10.19
C LYS A 412 -10.28 -10.76 10.62
N GLY A 413 -9.24 -10.27 9.96
CA GLY A 413 -7.86 -10.58 10.32
C GLY A 413 -7.49 -10.09 11.72
N PHE A 414 -7.86 -8.85 12.07
CA PHE A 414 -7.67 -8.32 13.42
C PHE A 414 -8.45 -9.12 14.49
N ALA A 415 -9.70 -9.47 14.22
CA ALA A 415 -10.50 -10.27 15.15
C ALA A 415 -9.89 -11.65 15.39
N THR A 416 -9.41 -12.32 14.33
CA THR A 416 -8.74 -13.63 14.42
C THR A 416 -7.43 -13.55 15.20
N ALA A 417 -6.62 -12.52 14.93
CA ALA A 417 -5.37 -12.29 15.63
C ALA A 417 -5.59 -11.97 17.12
N LEU A 418 -6.57 -11.11 17.43
CA LEU A 418 -6.89 -10.73 18.79
C LEU A 418 -7.44 -11.91 19.61
N ALA A 419 -8.22 -12.80 19.01
CA ALA A 419 -8.71 -14.02 19.65
C ALA A 419 -7.57 -14.98 20.08
N LYS A 420 -6.42 -14.95 19.39
CA LYS A 420 -5.21 -15.71 19.74
C LYS A 420 -4.30 -14.97 20.73
N GLY A 421 -4.53 -13.68 20.97
CA GLY A 421 -3.81 -12.85 21.92
C GLY A 421 -3.09 -11.64 21.33
N ALA A 422 -2.75 -10.66 22.16
CA ALA A 422 -2.15 -9.40 21.75
C ALA A 422 -0.85 -9.52 20.91
N PRO A 423 0.08 -10.48 21.15
CA PRO A 423 1.27 -10.66 20.30
C PRO A 423 0.95 -10.98 18.84
N PHE A 424 -0.14 -11.72 18.58
CA PHE A 424 -0.54 -12.12 17.23
C PHE A 424 -1.07 -10.94 16.40
N LEU A 425 -1.61 -9.93 17.07
CA LEU A 425 -2.03 -8.69 16.41
C LEU A 425 -0.86 -7.99 15.70
N VAL A 426 0.31 -8.05 16.31
CA VAL A 426 1.57 -7.50 15.76
C VAL A 426 1.96 -8.22 14.48
N ASN A 427 1.99 -9.53 14.55
CA ASN A 427 2.38 -10.36 13.40
C ASN A 427 1.39 -10.18 12.23
N PHE A 428 0.09 -10.01 12.54
CA PHE A 428 -0.91 -9.68 11.51
C PHE A 428 -0.65 -8.31 10.87
N LEU A 429 -0.29 -7.30 11.67
CA LEU A 429 0.11 -5.99 11.14
C LEU A 429 1.34 -6.08 10.24
N VAL A 430 2.31 -6.94 10.56
CA VAL A 430 3.47 -7.17 9.68
C VAL A 430 3.03 -7.72 8.33
N ILE A 431 2.14 -8.72 8.30
CA ILE A 431 1.59 -9.26 7.05
C ILE A 431 0.90 -8.14 6.25
N PHE A 432 0.07 -7.35 6.91
CA PHE A 432 -0.61 -6.23 6.28
C PHE A 432 0.38 -5.21 5.71
N LEU A 433 1.31 -4.71 6.50
CA LEU A 433 2.28 -3.68 6.07
C LEU A 433 3.20 -4.20 4.95
N PHE A 434 3.63 -5.45 5.03
CA PHE A 434 4.39 -6.09 3.96
C PHE A 434 3.60 -6.12 2.65
N THR A 435 2.38 -6.62 2.70
CA THR A 435 1.53 -6.71 1.50
C THR A 435 1.16 -5.32 0.97
N GLN A 436 0.99 -4.31 1.83
CA GLN A 436 0.71 -2.94 1.40
C GLN A 436 1.91 -2.27 0.73
N SER A 437 3.13 -2.48 1.21
CA SER A 437 4.34 -1.84 0.69
C SER A 437 4.96 -2.65 -0.45
N ILE A 438 5.45 -3.84 -0.16
CA ILE A 438 6.13 -4.69 -1.15
C ILE A 438 5.13 -5.26 -2.16
N GLY A 439 3.93 -5.67 -1.72
CA GLY A 439 2.87 -6.14 -2.62
C GLY A 439 2.46 -5.09 -3.65
N ALA A 440 2.45 -3.79 -3.29
CA ALA A 440 2.21 -2.72 -4.24
C ALA A 440 3.30 -2.62 -5.30
N LEU A 441 4.58 -2.70 -4.89
CA LEU A 441 5.70 -2.70 -5.83
C LEU A 441 5.68 -3.91 -6.76
N VAL A 442 5.38 -5.10 -6.24
CA VAL A 442 5.22 -6.32 -7.05
C VAL A 442 4.10 -6.16 -8.08
N ALA A 443 2.94 -5.65 -7.67
CA ALA A 443 1.82 -5.42 -8.57
C ALA A 443 2.18 -4.40 -9.68
N GLN A 444 2.82 -3.28 -9.30
CA GLN A 444 3.29 -2.26 -10.23
C GLN A 444 4.34 -2.80 -11.21
N ALA A 445 5.31 -3.56 -10.72
CA ALA A 445 6.36 -4.17 -11.52
C ALA A 445 5.78 -5.20 -12.49
N ALA A 446 4.90 -6.08 -12.01
CA ALA A 446 4.27 -7.12 -12.82
C ALA A 446 3.38 -6.53 -13.93
N LEU A 447 2.47 -5.60 -13.59
CA LEU A 447 1.59 -4.98 -14.59
C LEU A 447 2.37 -4.09 -15.55
N GLY A 448 3.36 -3.32 -15.05
CA GLY A 448 4.21 -2.52 -15.93
C GLY A 448 5.01 -3.36 -16.93
N THR A 449 5.56 -4.51 -16.49
CA THR A 449 6.25 -5.47 -17.38
C THR A 449 5.26 -6.11 -18.36
N PHE A 450 4.07 -6.50 -17.90
CA PHE A 450 3.01 -7.03 -18.74
C PHE A 450 2.64 -6.04 -19.86
N VAL A 451 2.41 -4.78 -19.54
CA VAL A 451 2.10 -3.73 -20.54
C VAL A 451 3.25 -3.61 -21.57
N THR A 452 4.51 -3.61 -21.13
CA THR A 452 5.66 -3.52 -22.05
C THR A 452 5.73 -4.74 -22.99
N LEU A 453 5.48 -5.94 -22.49
CA LEU A 453 5.47 -7.16 -23.30
C LEU A 453 4.28 -7.16 -24.29
N ARG A 454 3.10 -6.72 -23.85
CA ARG A 454 1.91 -6.62 -24.71
C ARG A 454 2.06 -5.52 -25.77
N GLU A 455 2.68 -4.40 -25.43
CA GLU A 455 3.01 -3.34 -26.40
C GLU A 455 3.91 -3.88 -27.51
N LYS A 456 4.99 -4.59 -27.18
CA LYS A 456 5.87 -5.22 -28.18
C LYS A 456 5.11 -6.23 -29.06
N PHE A 457 4.23 -7.03 -28.45
CA PHE A 457 3.39 -7.97 -29.21
C PHE A 457 2.45 -7.24 -30.18
N HIS A 458 1.70 -6.24 -29.70
CA HIS A 458 0.78 -5.48 -30.56
C HIS A 458 1.51 -4.66 -31.63
N SER A 459 2.66 -4.08 -31.30
CA SER A 459 3.51 -3.37 -32.28
C SER A 459 3.91 -4.31 -33.43
N ASN A 460 4.36 -5.52 -33.12
CA ASN A 460 4.72 -6.50 -34.16
C ASN A 460 3.53 -6.87 -35.04
N VAL A 461 2.38 -7.18 -34.44
CA VAL A 461 1.15 -7.52 -35.18
C VAL A 461 0.69 -6.37 -36.07
N LEU A 462 0.74 -5.13 -35.58
CA LEU A 462 0.35 -3.95 -36.36
C LEU A 462 1.30 -3.72 -37.54
N VAL A 463 2.62 -3.88 -37.33
CA VAL A 463 3.63 -3.67 -38.37
C VAL A 463 3.50 -4.69 -39.50
N GLU A 464 3.12 -5.94 -39.22
CA GLU A 464 2.88 -6.97 -40.26
C GLU A 464 1.83 -6.52 -41.30
N HIS A 465 0.90 -5.65 -40.92
CA HIS A 465 -0.15 -5.13 -41.81
C HIS A 465 0.24 -3.82 -42.50
N ILE A 466 1.43 -3.25 -42.21
CA ILE A 466 1.92 -1.99 -42.80
C ILE A 466 2.87 -2.28 -43.98
N LEU A 467 2.28 -2.57 -45.12
CA LEU A 467 3.02 -2.79 -46.37
C LEU A 467 3.00 -1.51 -47.20
N LEU A 468 4.16 -1.01 -47.63
CA LEU A 468 4.25 0.16 -48.50
C LEU A 468 3.62 -0.06 -49.87
N THR A 469 3.40 -1.29 -50.28
CA THR A 469 2.61 -1.68 -51.45
C THR A 469 1.11 -1.41 -51.31
N ASN A 470 0.64 -1.22 -50.08
CA ASN A 470 -0.77 -0.85 -49.81
C ASN A 470 -0.92 0.65 -50.09
N PRO A 471 -1.82 1.07 -51.02
CA PRO A 471 -2.03 2.48 -51.37
C PRO A 471 -2.43 3.37 -50.17
N PHE A 472 -3.20 2.81 -49.21
CA PHE A 472 -3.60 3.55 -48.02
C PHE A 472 -2.44 3.85 -47.07
N VAL A 473 -1.48 2.91 -46.94
CA VAL A 473 -0.26 3.10 -46.16
C VAL A 473 0.61 4.14 -46.83
N ALA A 474 0.84 4.00 -48.15
CA ALA A 474 1.63 4.98 -48.90
C ALA A 474 1.02 6.40 -48.83
N GLN A 475 -0.30 6.52 -48.97
CA GLN A 475 -1.01 7.80 -48.82
C GLN A 475 -0.84 8.36 -47.40
N ARG A 476 -0.92 7.51 -46.37
CA ARG A 476 -0.75 7.94 -44.95
C ARG A 476 0.66 8.46 -44.72
N VAL A 477 1.69 7.75 -45.20
CA VAL A 477 3.09 8.22 -45.13
C VAL A 477 3.24 9.58 -45.80
N SER A 478 2.66 9.72 -46.99
CA SER A 478 2.70 11.00 -47.74
C SER A 478 1.98 12.14 -46.98
N GLN A 479 0.85 11.88 -46.35
CA GLN A 479 0.15 12.87 -45.51
C GLN A 479 1.00 13.31 -44.31
N LEU A 480 1.61 12.33 -43.60
CA LEU A 480 2.44 12.61 -42.43
C LEU A 480 3.72 13.39 -42.84
N SER A 481 4.37 12.99 -43.92
CA SER A 481 5.54 13.69 -44.44
C SER A 481 5.22 15.10 -44.92
N GLY A 482 4.02 15.33 -45.46
CA GLY A 482 3.57 16.63 -45.96
C GLY A 482 3.62 17.75 -44.94
N SER A 483 3.46 17.45 -43.65
CA SER A 483 3.60 18.42 -42.56
C SER A 483 5.00 19.03 -42.43
N TYR A 484 6.03 18.30 -42.87
CA TYR A 484 7.42 18.73 -42.86
C TYR A 484 7.92 19.26 -44.23
N GLY A 485 7.09 19.21 -45.27
CA GLY A 485 7.45 19.59 -46.63
C GLY A 485 7.88 21.06 -46.83
N LYS A 486 7.59 21.93 -45.84
CA LYS A 486 8.07 23.33 -45.83
C LYS A 486 9.51 23.46 -45.30
N VAL A 487 9.99 22.47 -44.56
CA VAL A 487 11.31 22.51 -43.89
C VAL A 487 12.29 21.54 -44.54
N ILE A 488 11.80 20.38 -44.98
CA ILE A 488 12.60 19.31 -45.59
C ILE A 488 12.32 19.33 -47.09
N THR A 489 13.34 19.68 -47.91
CA THR A 489 13.25 19.72 -49.37
C THR A 489 13.65 18.40 -50.02
N ASP A 490 14.49 17.59 -49.36
CA ASP A 490 14.89 16.26 -49.83
C ASP A 490 13.74 15.27 -49.68
N LYS A 491 13.28 14.71 -50.79
CA LYS A 491 12.17 13.74 -50.82
C LYS A 491 12.48 12.44 -50.09
N SER A 492 13.72 12.02 -50.05
CA SER A 492 14.12 10.79 -49.35
C SER A 492 14.05 10.98 -47.85
N LEU A 493 14.54 12.09 -47.30
CA LEU A 493 14.41 12.47 -45.90
C LEU A 493 12.96 12.71 -45.52
N LEU A 494 12.18 13.36 -46.39
CA LEU A 494 10.75 13.60 -46.14
C LEU A 494 9.94 12.31 -46.02
N ASN A 495 10.23 11.30 -46.86
CA ASN A 495 9.62 9.99 -46.78
C ASN A 495 10.05 9.23 -45.51
N ALA A 496 11.33 9.32 -45.13
CA ALA A 496 11.84 8.72 -43.91
C ALA A 496 11.15 9.30 -42.67
N GLU A 497 10.96 10.64 -42.63
CA GLU A 497 10.20 11.31 -41.58
C GLU A 497 8.74 10.85 -41.53
N GLY A 498 8.08 10.70 -42.68
CA GLY A 498 6.72 10.16 -42.76
C GLY A 498 6.60 8.73 -42.21
N LEU A 499 7.59 7.87 -42.48
CA LEU A 499 7.68 6.52 -41.92
C LEU A 499 7.94 6.54 -40.42
N GLN A 500 8.78 7.42 -39.92
CA GLN A 500 9.05 7.59 -38.50
C GLN A 500 7.78 8.00 -37.74
N LEU A 501 7.03 8.97 -38.26
CA LEU A 501 5.76 9.41 -37.70
C LEU A 501 4.71 8.31 -37.73
N LEU A 502 4.66 7.51 -38.80
CA LEU A 502 3.79 6.34 -38.84
C LEU A 502 4.19 5.31 -37.76
N GLY A 503 5.48 5.05 -37.56
CA GLY A 503 6.00 4.21 -36.50
C GLY A 503 5.58 4.68 -35.10
N GLN A 504 5.64 5.99 -34.85
CA GLN A 504 5.16 6.57 -33.59
C GLN A 504 3.65 6.36 -33.39
N GLN A 505 2.84 6.48 -34.46
CA GLN A 505 1.43 6.18 -34.39
C GLN A 505 1.18 4.71 -34.06
N VAL A 506 1.89 3.79 -34.68
CA VAL A 506 1.81 2.35 -34.39
C VAL A 506 2.13 2.05 -32.92
N THR A 507 3.24 2.60 -32.43
CA THR A 507 3.62 2.45 -31.01
C THR A 507 2.57 3.02 -30.08
N ARG A 508 1.95 4.15 -30.42
CA ARG A 508 0.86 4.73 -29.63
C ARG A 508 -0.37 3.82 -29.58
N GLU A 509 -0.82 3.29 -30.72
CA GLU A 509 -1.95 2.35 -30.77
C GLU A 509 -1.62 1.03 -30.06
N ALA A 510 -0.40 0.50 -30.25
CA ALA A 510 0.05 -0.70 -29.56
C ALA A 510 0.05 -0.51 -28.02
N ASN A 511 0.45 0.67 -27.53
CA ASN A 511 0.36 1.00 -26.11
C ASN A 511 -1.09 1.00 -25.62
N VAL A 512 -2.02 1.60 -26.37
CA VAL A 512 -3.45 1.60 -26.01
C VAL A 512 -3.97 0.17 -25.87
N LEU A 513 -3.68 -0.69 -26.86
CA LEU A 513 -4.07 -2.10 -26.81
C LEU A 513 -3.42 -2.84 -25.62
N ALA A 514 -2.17 -2.54 -25.31
CA ALA A 514 -1.47 -3.15 -24.18
C ALA A 514 -2.07 -2.74 -22.82
N TYR A 515 -2.50 -1.48 -22.67
CA TYR A 515 -3.23 -1.04 -21.49
C TYR A 515 -4.62 -1.64 -21.39
N ASN A 516 -5.33 -1.79 -22.51
CA ASN A 516 -6.61 -2.49 -22.56
C ASN A 516 -6.48 -3.94 -22.07
N ASP A 517 -5.42 -4.64 -22.50
CA ASP A 517 -5.11 -5.99 -22.00
C ASP A 517 -4.84 -5.97 -20.48
N ALA A 518 -4.15 -4.95 -19.96
CA ALA A 518 -3.88 -4.84 -18.53
C ALA A 518 -5.16 -4.59 -17.73
N PHE A 519 -6.05 -3.70 -18.19
CA PHE A 519 -7.36 -3.50 -17.59
C PHE A 519 -8.20 -4.79 -17.62
N LEU A 520 -8.17 -5.52 -18.73
CA LEU A 520 -8.87 -6.80 -18.85
C LEU A 520 -8.33 -7.84 -17.86
N VAL A 521 -7.01 -7.95 -17.68
CA VAL A 521 -6.39 -8.84 -16.68
C VAL A 521 -6.88 -8.50 -15.27
N ILE A 522 -6.96 -7.22 -14.92
CA ILE A 522 -7.47 -6.77 -13.61
C ILE A 522 -8.94 -7.10 -13.45
N SER A 523 -9.76 -6.88 -14.49
CA SER A 523 -11.17 -7.25 -14.51
C SER A 523 -11.36 -8.74 -14.28
N VAL A 524 -10.64 -9.59 -15.03
CA VAL A 524 -10.68 -11.04 -14.91
C VAL A 524 -10.21 -11.51 -13.52
N ALA A 525 -9.12 -10.95 -13.00
CA ALA A 525 -8.63 -11.27 -11.65
C ALA A 525 -9.68 -10.94 -10.58
N SER A 526 -10.38 -9.80 -10.71
CA SER A 526 -11.46 -9.39 -9.80
C SER A 526 -12.68 -10.32 -9.94
N ALA A 527 -13.03 -10.70 -11.15
CA ALA A 527 -14.13 -11.64 -11.41
C ALA A 527 -13.82 -13.05 -10.85
N ILE A 528 -12.60 -13.56 -11.01
CA ILE A 528 -12.16 -14.82 -10.39
C ILE A 528 -12.24 -14.71 -8.87
N GLY A 529 -11.77 -13.60 -8.28
CA GLY A 529 -11.88 -13.34 -6.84
C GLY A 529 -13.35 -13.34 -6.38
N LEU A 530 -14.25 -12.76 -7.16
CA LEU A 530 -15.69 -12.75 -6.89
C LEU A 530 -16.29 -14.17 -6.93
N VAL A 531 -15.97 -14.95 -7.95
CA VAL A 531 -16.46 -16.34 -8.08
C VAL A 531 -15.97 -17.19 -6.90
N LEU A 532 -14.70 -17.08 -6.53
CA LEU A 532 -14.14 -17.78 -5.37
C LEU A 532 -14.82 -17.37 -4.06
N LEU A 533 -15.08 -16.08 -3.89
CA LEU A 533 -15.78 -15.56 -2.71
C LEU A 533 -17.22 -16.09 -2.64
N LEU A 534 -17.99 -16.00 -3.73
CA LEU A 534 -19.35 -16.50 -3.80
C LEU A 534 -19.41 -18.02 -3.59
N GLY A 535 -18.47 -18.76 -4.19
CA GLY A 535 -18.32 -20.20 -3.97
C GLY A 535 -18.05 -20.54 -2.49
N HIS A 536 -17.18 -19.78 -1.84
CA HIS A 536 -16.92 -19.95 -0.40
C HIS A 536 -18.15 -19.62 0.47
N LEU A 537 -18.90 -18.57 0.15
CA LEU A 537 -20.10 -18.17 0.87
C LEU A 537 -21.23 -19.19 0.70
N THR A 538 -21.42 -19.73 -0.49
CA THR A 538 -22.40 -20.79 -0.76
C THR A 538 -22.01 -22.09 -0.05
N TRP A 539 -20.74 -22.50 -0.15
CA TRP A 539 -20.23 -23.67 0.56
C TRP A 539 -20.50 -23.63 2.06
N ARG A 540 -20.25 -22.48 2.70
CA ARG A 540 -20.53 -22.27 4.14
C ARG A 540 -22.01 -22.41 4.50
N ARG A 541 -22.94 -22.15 3.59
CA ARG A 541 -24.37 -22.35 3.81
C ARG A 541 -24.78 -23.81 3.79
N PHE A 542 -24.09 -24.64 2.99
CA PHE A 542 -24.43 -26.06 2.82
C PHE A 542 -23.66 -26.98 3.76
N VAL A 543 -22.51 -26.57 4.29
CA VAL A 543 -21.75 -27.33 5.28
C VAL A 543 -21.91 -26.64 6.64
N PRO A 544 -22.88 -27.09 7.47
CA PRO A 544 -22.99 -26.55 8.82
C PRO A 544 -21.70 -26.86 9.57
N HIS A 545 -21.08 -25.84 10.16
CA HIS A 545 -20.00 -26.07 11.10
C HIS A 545 -20.56 -26.90 12.24
N THR A 546 -20.12 -28.16 12.36
CA THR A 546 -20.14 -28.86 13.62
C THR A 546 -19.37 -27.97 14.59
N ALA A 547 -20.10 -27.19 15.38
CA ALA A 547 -19.55 -26.45 16.49
C ALA A 547 -18.77 -27.47 17.31
N ALA A 548 -17.46 -27.27 17.46
CA ALA A 548 -16.67 -28.01 18.42
C ALA A 548 -17.39 -27.79 19.76
N ALA A 549 -17.99 -28.83 20.28
CA ALA A 549 -18.64 -28.80 21.60
C ALA A 549 -17.61 -28.30 22.60
N PRO A 550 -17.94 -27.37 23.49
CA PRO A 550 -17.05 -26.99 24.55
C PRO A 550 -16.67 -28.27 25.30
N ALA A 551 -15.37 -28.53 25.44
CA ALA A 551 -14.84 -29.65 26.20
C ALA A 551 -15.47 -29.55 27.60
N VAL A 552 -16.40 -30.44 27.91
CA VAL A 552 -16.96 -30.60 29.23
C VAL A 552 -15.79 -31.01 30.09
N ALA A 553 -15.35 -30.11 30.98
CA ALA A 553 -14.42 -30.45 32.04
C ALA A 553 -15.10 -31.50 32.90
N THR A 554 -14.62 -32.73 32.82
CA THR A 554 -15.00 -33.78 33.80
C THR A 554 -14.43 -33.39 35.15
N PRO A 555 -15.24 -33.28 36.19
CA PRO A 555 -14.73 -33.09 37.54
C PRO A 555 -14.18 -34.42 38.04
N SER A 556 -12.91 -34.45 38.37
CA SER A 556 -12.27 -35.48 39.20
C SER A 556 -11.53 -34.85 40.35
#